data_d00af1aa729a5a64fa5aee69567cc44e
#
_entry.id   d00af1aa729a5a64fa5aee69567cc44e
#
_cell.length_a   1.000
_cell.length_b   1.000
_cell.length_c   1.000
_cell.angle_alpha   90.00
_cell.angle_beta   90.00
_cell.angle_gamma   90.00
#
_symmetry.space_group_name_H-M   'P 1'
#
loop_
_entity.id
_entity.type
_entity.pdbx_description
1 polymer ?
#
loop_
_entity_poly.entity_id
_entity_poly.type
_entity_poly.pdbx_seq_one_letter_code
_entity_poly.pdbx_strand_id
1 'polypeptide(L)'
;MEEVRENKMGTQPIGELLFKMSLPIMISMLVQALYNIVDSIFVAKISEDALTAVSLAFPVQNLMIALGAGTGVGINALLSKSLGEKNFKLANSAANNGIFLCLVNFAIFVVFGAFFTGIFYRSQTSSKIIIEYGDQYLTVISLLSIGLFCQMTMEKLLQATGKTIYSMYTQGIGAVINIILDPCFIFGVGFFPKWGVTGAAVATCIGQFTAAAFGLFFNMKFNKEITINLVKYRPQAKIIKKIYAVGLPSIIMQSISSIMTYGMNKILIGFSNTAAAVFGVYFKLQSFVFMPVFGLNNGLIPIVAYNYGARKKKRITGAIKYAMIYSVSIMIVGTIIMQIFPAQLLKLFDASDNMLSIGVTALRIISTHFFFAGFDIIIISSLQALGRGLSSMLVSFTRQLVVLLPVAYLLSLTGKLDAIWWAFPIAEIFSIMASLFFLRRAYNAEIKPMAD
;
A
#
# COMPACT_ATOMS: atom_id res chain seq x y z
N MET A 1 -33.63 -10.53 -21.96
CA MET A 1 -32.18 -10.56 -21.67
C MET A 1 -31.73 -9.11 -21.69
N GLU A 2 -31.49 -8.50 -20.52
CA GLU A 2 -30.84 -7.17 -20.48
C GLU A 2 -29.49 -7.33 -21.20
N GLU A 3 -29.25 -6.52 -22.22
CA GLU A 3 -27.93 -6.41 -22.85
C GLU A 3 -26.92 -6.12 -21.72
N VAL A 4 -26.04 -7.06 -21.46
CA VAL A 4 -24.94 -6.89 -20.50
C VAL A 4 -24.06 -5.77 -21.07
N ARG A 5 -24.31 -4.53 -20.65
CA ARG A 5 -23.49 -3.38 -21.03
C ARG A 5 -22.04 -3.70 -20.73
N GLU A 6 -21.21 -3.69 -21.74
CA GLU A 6 -19.78 -3.97 -21.59
C GLU A 6 -19.17 -2.98 -20.59
N ASN A 7 -18.40 -3.47 -19.64
CA ASN A 7 -17.78 -2.63 -18.59
C ASN A 7 -16.90 -1.56 -19.24
N LYS A 8 -16.93 -0.34 -18.68
CA LYS A 8 -16.13 0.79 -19.15
C LYS A 8 -14.63 0.47 -19.31
N MET A 9 -14.11 -0.49 -18.55
CA MET A 9 -12.71 -0.94 -18.66
C MET A 9 -12.41 -1.54 -20.04
N GLY A 10 -13.41 -2.07 -20.74
CA GLY A 10 -13.27 -2.62 -22.08
C GLY A 10 -13.59 -1.66 -23.23
N THR A 11 -14.18 -0.49 -22.97
CA THR A 11 -14.76 0.38 -24.02
C THR A 11 -14.22 1.79 -24.02
N GLN A 12 -14.03 2.44 -22.87
CA GLN A 12 -13.59 3.83 -22.78
C GLN A 12 -12.15 4.04 -23.31
N PRO A 13 -11.80 5.24 -23.83
CA PRO A 13 -10.43 5.59 -24.21
C PRO A 13 -9.46 5.37 -23.04
N ILE A 14 -8.36 4.68 -23.29
CA ILE A 14 -7.48 4.14 -22.24
C ILE A 14 -6.86 5.25 -21.35
N GLY A 15 -6.34 6.32 -21.92
CA GLY A 15 -5.71 7.40 -21.14
C GLY A 15 -6.70 8.05 -20.19
N GLU A 16 -7.89 8.41 -20.68
CA GLU A 16 -8.97 8.98 -19.88
C GLU A 16 -9.48 8.01 -18.81
N LEU A 17 -9.67 6.74 -19.18
CA LEU A 17 -10.10 5.70 -18.26
C LEU A 17 -9.11 5.53 -17.10
N LEU A 18 -7.81 5.42 -17.43
CA LEU A 18 -6.76 5.26 -16.43
C LEU A 18 -6.73 6.46 -15.47
N PHE A 19 -6.81 7.69 -16.00
CA PHE A 19 -6.85 8.89 -15.18
C PHE A 19 -8.09 8.92 -14.26
N LYS A 20 -9.28 8.68 -14.82
CA LYS A 20 -10.54 8.65 -14.06
C LYS A 20 -10.60 7.56 -12.99
N MET A 21 -9.94 6.43 -13.23
CA MET A 21 -9.88 5.35 -12.23
C MET A 21 -8.80 5.56 -11.18
N SER A 22 -7.68 6.14 -11.56
CA SER A 22 -6.54 6.33 -10.66
C SER A 22 -6.68 7.56 -9.76
N LEU A 23 -7.20 8.67 -10.27
CA LEU A 23 -7.31 9.92 -9.52
C LEU A 23 -8.08 9.77 -8.19
N PRO A 24 -9.25 9.09 -8.13
CA PRO A 24 -9.91 8.84 -6.85
C PRO A 24 -9.05 8.04 -5.88
N ILE A 25 -8.29 7.05 -6.36
CA ILE A 25 -7.41 6.22 -5.52
C ILE A 25 -6.22 7.04 -5.03
N MET A 26 -5.63 7.88 -5.87
CA MET A 26 -4.56 8.81 -5.47
C MET A 26 -5.02 9.73 -4.33
N ILE A 27 -6.21 10.31 -4.47
CA ILE A 27 -6.82 11.15 -3.43
C ILE A 27 -7.04 10.35 -2.14
N SER A 28 -7.55 9.12 -2.25
CA SER A 28 -7.73 8.24 -1.09
C SER A 28 -6.42 8.00 -0.34
N MET A 29 -5.33 7.74 -1.06
CA MET A 29 -4.02 7.49 -0.46
C MET A 29 -3.45 8.74 0.22
N LEU A 30 -3.65 9.92 -0.37
CA LEU A 30 -3.27 11.19 0.26
C LEU A 30 -4.10 11.47 1.52
N VAL A 31 -5.40 11.22 1.48
CA VAL A 31 -6.28 11.34 2.66
C VAL A 31 -5.84 10.39 3.76
N GLN A 32 -5.47 9.15 3.40
CA GLN A 32 -4.93 8.17 4.36
C GLN A 32 -3.65 8.65 5.03
N ALA A 33 -2.73 9.24 4.26
CA ALA A 33 -1.50 9.81 4.83
C ALA A 33 -1.80 10.97 5.78
N LEU A 34 -2.72 11.85 5.39
CA LEU A 34 -3.09 13.01 6.21
C LEU A 34 -3.73 12.59 7.54
N TYR A 35 -4.69 11.64 7.52
CA TYR A 35 -5.31 11.24 8.78
C TYR A 35 -4.31 10.54 9.72
N ASN A 36 -3.36 9.74 9.21
CA ASN A 36 -2.32 9.13 10.03
C ASN A 36 -1.42 10.17 10.72
N ILE A 37 -1.15 11.29 10.03
CA ILE A 37 -0.40 12.42 10.62
C ILE A 37 -1.24 13.09 11.72
N VAL A 38 -2.51 13.34 11.48
CA VAL A 38 -3.43 13.97 12.43
C VAL A 38 -3.59 13.11 13.69
N ASP A 39 -3.82 11.82 13.54
CA ASP A 39 -3.88 10.86 14.65
C ASP A 39 -2.60 10.90 15.50
N SER A 40 -1.44 10.86 14.85
CA SER A 40 -0.14 10.97 15.53
C SER A 40 0.02 12.29 16.30
N ILE A 41 -0.48 13.41 15.78
CA ILE A 41 -0.47 14.71 16.47
C ILE A 41 -1.34 14.68 17.73
N PHE A 42 -2.52 14.08 17.66
CA PHE A 42 -3.41 13.95 18.83
C PHE A 42 -2.80 13.04 19.89
N VAL A 43 -2.23 11.90 19.51
CA VAL A 43 -1.55 10.99 20.45
C VAL A 43 -0.32 11.65 21.08
N ALA A 44 0.47 12.43 20.34
CA ALA A 44 1.61 13.17 20.86
C ALA A 44 1.23 14.19 21.97
N LYS A 45 0.00 14.73 21.91
CA LYS A 45 -0.52 15.65 22.95
C LYS A 45 -0.88 14.95 24.27
N ILE A 46 -0.95 13.61 24.30
CA ILE A 46 -1.16 12.86 25.55
C ILE A 46 0.14 12.84 26.34
N SER A 47 1.21 12.28 25.76
CA SER A 47 2.56 12.21 26.30
C SER A 47 3.55 11.67 25.25
N GLU A 48 4.85 11.83 25.47
CA GLU A 48 5.89 11.19 24.66
C GLU A 48 5.83 9.68 24.75
N ASP A 49 5.54 9.13 25.92
CA ASP A 49 5.37 7.68 26.12
C ASP A 49 4.20 7.12 25.32
N ALA A 50 3.08 7.85 25.20
CA ALA A 50 1.94 7.48 24.40
C ALA A 50 2.29 7.44 22.90
N LEU A 51 2.98 8.47 22.40
CA LEU A 51 3.45 8.50 21.02
C LEU A 51 4.44 7.37 20.73
N THR A 52 5.34 7.10 21.67
CA THR A 52 6.30 5.99 21.55
C THR A 52 5.59 4.65 21.51
N ALA A 53 4.58 4.45 22.39
CA ALA A 53 3.79 3.22 22.41
C ALA A 53 3.08 2.96 21.07
N VAL A 54 2.41 3.96 20.51
CA VAL A 54 1.74 3.86 19.20
C VAL A 54 2.75 3.64 18.07
N SER A 55 3.91 4.30 18.14
CA SER A 55 4.97 4.13 17.14
C SER A 55 5.55 2.71 17.14
N LEU A 56 5.70 2.09 18.31
CA LEU A 56 6.14 0.70 18.43
C LEU A 56 5.10 -0.31 17.91
N ALA A 57 3.81 0.05 17.82
CA ALA A 57 2.78 -0.77 17.18
C ALA A 57 2.92 -0.86 15.65
N PHE A 58 3.61 0.10 15.04
CA PHE A 58 3.69 0.25 13.58
C PHE A 58 4.08 -1.02 12.81
N PRO A 59 5.06 -1.84 13.23
CA PRO A 59 5.38 -3.09 12.53
C PRO A 59 4.21 -4.05 12.42
N VAL A 60 3.39 -4.20 13.48
CA VAL A 60 2.22 -5.06 13.49
C VAL A 60 1.11 -4.48 12.62
N GLN A 61 0.85 -3.17 12.73
CA GLN A 61 -0.11 -2.48 11.86
C GLN A 61 0.28 -2.59 10.39
N ASN A 62 1.56 -2.45 10.06
CA ASN A 62 2.05 -2.61 8.70
C ASN A 62 1.85 -4.04 8.18
N LEU A 63 2.03 -5.05 9.04
CA LEU A 63 1.73 -6.44 8.69
C LEU A 63 0.22 -6.65 8.44
N MET A 64 -0.67 -6.03 9.22
CA MET A 64 -2.12 -6.06 9.00
C MET A 64 -2.47 -5.45 7.64
N ILE A 65 -1.91 -4.28 7.33
CA ILE A 65 -2.08 -3.60 6.04
C ILE A 65 -1.52 -4.45 4.90
N ALA A 66 -0.35 -5.04 5.07
CA ALA A 66 0.27 -5.91 4.06
C ALA A 66 -0.60 -7.13 3.73
N LEU A 67 -1.17 -7.79 4.76
CA LEU A 67 -2.08 -8.91 4.55
C LEU A 67 -3.36 -8.48 3.83
N GLY A 68 -3.99 -7.39 4.28
CA GLY A 68 -5.21 -6.86 3.67
C GLY A 68 -4.99 -6.40 2.23
N ALA A 69 -3.97 -5.58 2.00
CA ALA A 69 -3.66 -5.03 0.68
C ALA A 69 -3.20 -6.12 -0.30
N GLY A 70 -2.32 -7.03 0.12
CA GLY A 70 -1.83 -8.10 -0.73
C GLY A 70 -2.93 -9.09 -1.12
N THR A 71 -3.76 -9.52 -0.16
CA THR A 71 -4.97 -10.32 -0.44
C THR A 71 -5.88 -9.57 -1.42
N GLY A 72 -6.07 -8.27 -1.20
CA GLY A 72 -6.87 -7.39 -2.06
C GLY A 72 -6.34 -7.28 -3.49
N VAL A 73 -5.03 -7.23 -3.70
CA VAL A 73 -4.43 -7.25 -5.05
C VAL A 73 -4.75 -8.56 -5.77
N GLY A 74 -4.67 -9.69 -5.08
CA GLY A 74 -5.03 -11.00 -5.64
C GLY A 74 -6.51 -11.08 -6.02
N ILE A 75 -7.41 -10.58 -5.18
CA ILE A 75 -8.86 -10.49 -5.46
C ILE A 75 -9.09 -9.61 -6.68
N ASN A 76 -8.49 -8.41 -6.71
CA ASN A 76 -8.64 -7.45 -7.78
C ASN A 76 -8.21 -8.05 -9.14
N ALA A 77 -7.03 -8.65 -9.21
CA ALA A 77 -6.52 -9.25 -10.43
C ALA A 77 -7.42 -10.38 -10.95
N LEU A 78 -7.84 -11.31 -10.07
CA LEU A 78 -8.68 -12.45 -10.47
C LEU A 78 -10.09 -12.00 -10.87
N LEU A 79 -10.71 -11.11 -10.09
CA LEU A 79 -12.07 -10.63 -10.33
C LEU A 79 -12.13 -9.84 -11.64
N SER A 80 -11.24 -8.87 -11.83
CA SER A 80 -11.22 -8.05 -13.04
C SER A 80 -10.97 -8.88 -14.30
N LYS A 81 -10.04 -9.84 -14.23
CA LYS A 81 -9.80 -10.80 -15.31
C LYS A 81 -11.05 -11.61 -15.63
N SER A 82 -11.73 -12.14 -14.62
CA SER A 82 -12.95 -12.93 -14.79
C SER A 82 -14.10 -12.14 -15.43
N LEU A 83 -14.21 -10.85 -15.09
CA LEU A 83 -15.16 -9.94 -15.75
C LEU A 83 -14.81 -9.74 -17.24
N GLY A 84 -13.52 -9.58 -17.55
CA GLY A 84 -13.04 -9.49 -18.93
C GLY A 84 -13.32 -10.75 -19.75
N GLU A 85 -13.19 -11.93 -19.14
CA GLU A 85 -13.55 -13.24 -19.72
C GLU A 85 -15.08 -13.45 -19.82
N LYS A 86 -15.91 -12.51 -19.35
CA LYS A 86 -17.35 -12.62 -19.18
C LYS A 86 -17.77 -13.82 -18.32
N ASN A 87 -16.87 -14.28 -17.46
CA ASN A 87 -17.11 -15.38 -16.53
C ASN A 87 -17.63 -14.85 -15.20
N PHE A 88 -18.89 -14.43 -15.17
CA PHE A 88 -19.52 -13.84 -13.98
C PHE A 88 -19.59 -14.80 -12.79
N LYS A 89 -19.66 -16.13 -13.06
CA LYS A 89 -19.63 -17.15 -12.00
C LYS A 89 -18.30 -17.13 -11.26
N LEU A 90 -17.18 -17.04 -12.00
CA LEU A 90 -15.85 -16.95 -11.42
C LEU A 90 -15.64 -15.60 -10.74
N ALA A 91 -16.12 -14.49 -11.31
CA ALA A 91 -16.05 -13.16 -10.71
C ALA A 91 -16.79 -13.13 -9.35
N ASN A 92 -18.01 -13.66 -9.27
CA ASN A 92 -18.76 -13.77 -8.02
C ASN A 92 -18.05 -14.69 -7.01
N SER A 93 -17.47 -15.80 -7.47
CA SER A 93 -16.69 -16.68 -6.60
C SER A 93 -15.44 -15.99 -6.07
N ALA A 94 -14.74 -15.19 -6.88
CA ALA A 94 -13.58 -14.42 -6.44
C ALA A 94 -13.96 -13.38 -5.37
N ALA A 95 -15.07 -12.65 -5.57
CA ALA A 95 -15.56 -11.67 -4.61
C ALA A 95 -15.93 -12.30 -3.26
N ASN A 96 -16.72 -13.38 -3.27
CA ASN A 96 -17.16 -14.04 -2.04
C ASN A 96 -16.02 -14.78 -1.32
N ASN A 97 -15.05 -15.39 -2.05
CA ASN A 97 -13.82 -15.90 -1.43
C ASN A 97 -12.99 -14.78 -0.83
N GLY A 98 -12.93 -13.61 -1.46
CA GLY A 98 -12.26 -12.43 -0.92
C GLY A 98 -12.82 -12.00 0.44
N ILE A 99 -14.14 -12.00 0.59
CA ILE A 99 -14.80 -11.70 1.87
C ILE A 99 -14.52 -12.80 2.91
N PHE A 100 -14.50 -14.07 2.50
CA PHE A 100 -14.08 -15.14 3.40
C PHE A 100 -12.63 -14.96 3.88
N LEU A 101 -11.71 -14.59 2.98
CA LEU A 101 -10.30 -14.32 3.34
C LEU A 101 -10.15 -13.09 4.26
N CYS A 102 -11.03 -12.10 4.15
CA CYS A 102 -11.12 -11.01 5.12
C CYS A 102 -11.35 -11.55 6.54
N LEU A 103 -12.29 -12.50 6.70
CA LEU A 103 -12.56 -13.14 8.00
C LEU A 103 -11.38 -13.98 8.50
N VAL A 104 -10.67 -14.65 7.59
CA VAL A 104 -9.45 -15.42 7.95
C VAL A 104 -8.35 -14.46 8.45
N ASN A 105 -8.09 -13.38 7.74
CA ASN A 105 -7.11 -12.37 8.16
C ASN A 105 -7.48 -11.77 9.52
N PHE A 106 -8.76 -11.45 9.73
CA PHE A 106 -9.28 -11.00 11.01
C PHE A 106 -9.02 -12.02 12.11
N ALA A 107 -9.35 -13.30 11.91
CA ALA A 107 -9.16 -14.36 12.91
C ALA A 107 -7.71 -14.49 13.36
N ILE A 108 -6.73 -14.33 12.43
CA ILE A 108 -5.30 -14.33 12.74
C ILE A 108 -4.98 -13.22 13.75
N PHE A 109 -5.47 -12.00 13.50
CA PHE A 109 -5.17 -10.86 14.36
C PHE A 109 -5.99 -10.83 15.66
N VAL A 110 -7.17 -11.46 15.70
CA VAL A 110 -7.88 -11.70 16.98
C VAL A 110 -7.03 -12.57 17.90
N VAL A 111 -6.47 -13.66 17.39
CA VAL A 111 -5.57 -14.53 18.17
C VAL A 111 -4.32 -13.76 18.61
N PHE A 112 -3.72 -12.99 17.72
CA PHE A 112 -2.59 -12.13 18.06
C PHE A 112 -2.95 -11.11 19.16
N GLY A 113 -4.07 -10.40 19.00
CA GLY A 113 -4.56 -9.39 19.95
C GLY A 113 -4.90 -9.95 21.32
N ALA A 114 -5.43 -11.18 21.36
CA ALA A 114 -5.81 -11.81 22.61
C ALA A 114 -4.62 -12.36 23.43
N PHE A 115 -3.53 -12.77 22.78
CA PHE A 115 -2.48 -13.52 23.45
C PHE A 115 -1.07 -12.97 23.30
N PHE A 116 -0.78 -12.15 22.29
CA PHE A 116 0.61 -11.82 21.92
C PHE A 116 0.99 -10.34 22.05
N THR A 117 0.06 -9.41 22.23
CA THR A 117 0.35 -7.96 22.30
C THR A 117 1.28 -7.61 23.47
N GLY A 118 1.00 -8.09 24.67
CA GLY A 118 1.85 -7.85 25.84
C GLY A 118 3.23 -8.49 25.71
N ILE A 119 3.36 -9.66 25.08
CA ILE A 119 4.65 -10.32 24.80
C ILE A 119 5.44 -9.47 23.79
N PHE A 120 4.77 -8.98 22.75
CA PHE A 120 5.38 -8.12 21.74
C PHE A 120 5.96 -6.86 22.35
N TYR A 121 5.21 -6.13 23.18
CA TYR A 121 5.70 -4.90 23.80
C TYR A 121 6.83 -5.14 24.80
N ARG A 122 6.77 -6.21 25.60
CA ARG A 122 7.86 -6.59 26.52
C ARG A 122 9.16 -6.94 25.80
N SER A 123 9.07 -7.39 24.55
CA SER A 123 10.25 -7.61 23.70
C SER A 123 10.85 -6.34 23.13
N GLN A 124 10.08 -5.24 23.10
CA GLN A 124 10.49 -3.96 22.49
C GLN A 124 11.06 -2.97 23.52
N THR A 125 10.52 -2.98 24.75
CA THR A 125 10.87 -1.98 25.76
C THR A 125 10.74 -2.53 27.17
N SER A 126 11.50 -1.94 28.11
CA SER A 126 11.40 -2.23 29.55
C SER A 126 10.51 -1.21 30.29
N SER A 127 10.04 -0.13 29.62
CA SER A 127 9.17 0.88 30.23
C SER A 127 7.78 0.32 30.47
N LYS A 128 7.37 0.22 31.73
CA LYS A 128 6.02 -0.27 32.11
C LYS A 128 4.89 0.55 31.49
N ILE A 129 5.05 1.89 31.45
CA ILE A 129 4.05 2.83 30.91
C ILE A 129 3.87 2.59 29.40
N ILE A 130 4.97 2.47 28.65
CA ILE A 130 4.92 2.23 27.21
C ILE A 130 4.32 0.84 26.91
N ILE A 131 4.64 -0.17 27.73
CA ILE A 131 4.06 -1.51 27.60
C ILE A 131 2.54 -1.46 27.84
N GLU A 132 2.09 -0.75 28.87
CA GLU A 132 0.67 -0.64 29.19
C GLU A 132 -0.11 0.08 28.09
N TYR A 133 0.34 1.26 27.67
CA TYR A 133 -0.29 2.03 26.59
C TYR A 133 -0.29 1.25 25.28
N GLY A 134 0.83 0.62 24.95
CA GLY A 134 0.96 -0.14 23.72
C GLY A 134 0.10 -1.40 23.70
N ASP A 135 0.05 -2.14 24.81
CA ASP A 135 -0.77 -3.33 24.93
C ASP A 135 -2.26 -2.99 24.79
N GLN A 136 -2.74 -1.95 25.47
CA GLN A 136 -4.11 -1.46 25.32
C GLN A 136 -4.43 -1.06 23.88
N TYR A 137 -3.56 -0.27 23.24
CA TYR A 137 -3.74 0.20 21.87
C TYR A 137 -3.80 -0.95 20.87
N LEU A 138 -2.77 -1.80 20.88
CA LEU A 138 -2.61 -2.86 19.90
C LEU A 138 -3.63 -3.98 20.09
N THR A 139 -4.05 -4.27 21.32
CA THR A 139 -5.12 -5.23 21.61
C THR A 139 -6.44 -4.75 20.99
N VAL A 140 -6.83 -3.49 21.19
CA VAL A 140 -8.06 -2.94 20.62
C VAL A 140 -8.03 -3.00 19.10
N ILE A 141 -6.96 -2.51 18.47
CA ILE A 141 -6.82 -2.53 16.99
C ILE A 141 -6.85 -3.96 16.45
N SER A 142 -6.21 -4.91 17.12
CA SER A 142 -6.15 -6.30 16.65
C SER A 142 -7.48 -7.02 16.82
N LEU A 143 -8.16 -6.87 17.97
CA LEU A 143 -9.45 -7.50 18.23
C LEU A 143 -10.58 -6.91 17.37
N LEU A 144 -10.48 -5.63 16.98
CA LEU A 144 -11.45 -4.95 16.14
C LEU A 144 -10.99 -4.84 14.66
N SER A 145 -9.94 -5.54 14.27
CA SER A 145 -9.34 -5.49 12.92
C SER A 145 -10.27 -5.92 11.78
N ILE A 146 -11.43 -6.51 12.10
CA ILE A 146 -12.44 -6.82 11.08
C ILE A 146 -12.87 -5.57 10.30
N GLY A 147 -12.95 -4.40 10.95
CA GLY A 147 -13.23 -3.12 10.29
C GLY A 147 -12.24 -2.83 9.18
N LEU A 148 -10.93 -2.92 9.50
CA LEU A 148 -9.83 -2.71 8.54
C LEU A 148 -9.91 -3.70 7.36
N PHE A 149 -9.97 -5.00 7.65
CA PHE A 149 -9.95 -6.02 6.60
C PHE A 149 -11.21 -5.98 5.71
N CYS A 150 -12.39 -5.72 6.29
CA CYS A 150 -13.63 -5.52 5.55
C CYS A 150 -13.55 -4.27 4.67
N GLN A 151 -13.11 -3.13 5.21
CA GLN A 151 -12.92 -1.90 4.45
C GLN A 151 -12.04 -2.15 3.23
N MET A 152 -10.82 -2.70 3.45
CA MET A 152 -9.87 -2.97 2.37
C MET A 152 -10.45 -3.92 1.31
N THR A 153 -11.15 -4.97 1.73
CA THR A 153 -11.77 -5.92 0.82
C THR A 153 -12.87 -5.25 -0.01
N MET A 154 -13.79 -4.50 0.63
CA MET A 154 -14.88 -3.79 -0.07
C MET A 154 -14.34 -2.77 -1.07
N GLU A 155 -13.30 -2.03 -0.71
CA GLU A 155 -12.61 -1.11 -1.63
C GLU A 155 -12.00 -1.83 -2.83
N LYS A 156 -11.37 -2.99 -2.63
CA LYS A 156 -10.80 -3.78 -3.73
C LYS A 156 -11.86 -4.34 -4.67
N LEU A 157 -13.03 -4.73 -4.15
CA LEU A 157 -14.17 -5.14 -4.98
C LEU A 157 -14.67 -3.98 -5.87
N LEU A 158 -14.79 -2.77 -5.31
CA LEU A 158 -15.15 -1.57 -6.07
C LEU A 158 -14.10 -1.21 -7.12
N GLN A 159 -12.82 -1.28 -6.77
CA GLN A 159 -11.71 -1.02 -7.69
C GLN A 159 -11.71 -2.04 -8.84
N ALA A 160 -11.86 -3.32 -8.54
CA ALA A 160 -11.85 -4.42 -9.51
C ALA A 160 -12.96 -4.35 -10.55
N THR A 161 -14.09 -3.71 -10.23
CA THR A 161 -15.23 -3.50 -11.13
C THR A 161 -15.23 -2.11 -11.78
N GLY A 162 -14.18 -1.31 -11.53
CA GLY A 162 -14.03 0.04 -12.09
C GLY A 162 -14.80 1.13 -11.34
N LYS A 163 -15.30 0.86 -10.14
CA LYS A 163 -16.08 1.80 -9.31
C LYS A 163 -15.20 2.59 -8.33
N THR A 164 -14.03 3.04 -8.75
CA THR A 164 -12.98 3.62 -7.90
C THR A 164 -13.40 4.89 -7.14
N ILE A 165 -14.35 5.66 -7.65
CA ILE A 165 -14.87 6.84 -6.96
C ILE A 165 -15.59 6.46 -5.65
N TYR A 166 -16.29 5.33 -5.62
CA TYR A 166 -16.92 4.84 -4.38
C TYR A 166 -15.89 4.32 -3.37
N SER A 167 -14.77 3.76 -3.84
CA SER A 167 -13.62 3.42 -2.98
C SER A 167 -13.04 4.67 -2.32
N MET A 168 -12.94 5.79 -3.06
CA MET A 168 -12.52 7.08 -2.48
C MET A 168 -13.50 7.58 -1.41
N TYR A 169 -14.80 7.51 -1.66
CA TYR A 169 -15.79 7.92 -0.66
C TYR A 169 -15.73 7.05 0.59
N THR A 170 -15.56 5.73 0.43
CA THR A 170 -15.38 4.80 1.55
C THR A 170 -14.21 5.22 2.44
N GLN A 171 -13.04 5.42 1.85
CA GLN A 171 -11.84 5.85 2.56
C GLN A 171 -12.00 7.24 3.19
N GLY A 172 -12.56 8.19 2.43
CA GLY A 172 -12.74 9.57 2.89
C GLY A 172 -13.68 9.68 4.08
N ILE A 173 -14.82 8.97 4.06
CA ILE A 173 -15.79 8.94 5.17
C ILE A 173 -15.13 8.37 6.43
N GLY A 174 -14.40 7.25 6.31
CA GLY A 174 -13.69 6.65 7.43
C GLY A 174 -12.66 7.59 8.05
N ALA A 175 -11.87 8.26 7.21
CA ALA A 175 -10.86 9.22 7.66
C ALA A 175 -11.48 10.43 8.37
N VAL A 176 -12.56 11.01 7.84
CA VAL A 176 -13.26 12.15 8.46
C VAL A 176 -13.82 11.76 9.83
N ILE A 177 -14.45 10.58 9.93
CA ILE A 177 -15.00 10.10 11.21
C ILE A 177 -13.89 9.86 12.22
N ASN A 178 -12.78 9.25 11.82
CA ASN A 178 -11.62 9.08 12.70
C ASN A 178 -11.11 10.43 13.23
N ILE A 179 -10.83 11.40 12.34
CA ILE A 179 -10.34 12.74 12.72
C ILE A 179 -11.28 13.46 13.71
N ILE A 180 -12.60 13.29 13.56
CA ILE A 180 -13.60 13.89 14.46
C ILE A 180 -13.61 13.16 15.82
N LEU A 181 -13.52 11.83 15.81
CA LEU A 181 -13.65 11.03 17.03
C LEU A 181 -12.35 10.96 17.84
N ASP A 182 -11.19 11.14 17.22
CA ASP A 182 -9.90 11.15 17.93
C ASP A 182 -9.89 12.11 19.12
N PRO A 183 -10.12 13.43 18.97
CA PRO A 183 -10.14 14.34 20.12
C PRO A 183 -11.28 14.01 21.09
N CYS A 184 -12.41 13.46 20.63
CA CYS A 184 -13.51 13.10 21.49
C CYS A 184 -13.14 11.99 22.48
N PHE A 185 -12.55 10.89 21.99
CA PHE A 185 -12.19 9.76 22.84
C PHE A 185 -10.83 9.90 23.52
N ILE A 186 -9.88 10.61 22.89
CA ILE A 186 -8.56 10.83 23.49
C ILE A 186 -8.66 11.77 24.71
N PHE A 187 -9.33 12.91 24.53
CA PHE A 187 -9.36 13.99 25.54
C PHE A 187 -10.66 14.04 26.35
N GLY A 188 -11.70 13.31 25.94
CA GLY A 188 -13.00 13.32 26.61
C GLY A 188 -13.77 14.61 26.31
N VAL A 189 -13.91 15.00 25.05
CA VAL A 189 -14.63 16.21 24.67
C VAL A 189 -16.14 15.95 24.68
N GLY A 190 -16.89 16.85 25.32
CA GLY A 190 -18.36 16.74 25.43
C GLY A 190 -18.76 15.65 26.42
N PHE A 191 -19.57 14.69 25.98
CA PHE A 191 -20.07 13.57 26.80
C PHE A 191 -19.22 12.30 26.66
N PHE A 192 -18.15 12.34 25.88
CA PHE A 192 -17.30 11.18 25.66
C PHE A 192 -16.33 10.97 26.84
N PRO A 193 -16.06 9.71 27.23
CA PRO A 193 -15.08 9.41 28.27
C PRO A 193 -13.66 9.67 27.77
N LYS A 194 -12.78 10.14 28.65
CA LYS A 194 -11.35 10.32 28.35
C LYS A 194 -10.62 8.97 28.41
N TRP A 195 -10.36 8.36 27.27
CA TRP A 195 -9.69 7.06 27.16
C TRP A 195 -8.22 7.13 26.73
N GLY A 196 -7.68 8.32 26.45
CA GLY A 196 -6.27 8.49 26.07
C GLY A 196 -5.89 7.64 24.85
N VAL A 197 -4.83 6.84 24.97
CA VAL A 197 -4.31 6.00 23.88
C VAL A 197 -5.32 4.97 23.40
N THR A 198 -6.08 4.37 24.31
CA THR A 198 -7.19 3.45 23.97
C THR A 198 -8.25 4.17 23.15
N GLY A 199 -8.50 5.45 23.44
CA GLY A 199 -9.43 6.30 22.68
C GLY A 199 -9.02 6.47 21.23
N ALA A 200 -7.73 6.68 20.95
CA ALA A 200 -7.22 6.73 19.60
C ALA A 200 -7.46 5.40 18.83
N ALA A 201 -7.19 4.26 19.48
CA ALA A 201 -7.47 2.95 18.90
C ALA A 201 -8.95 2.75 18.56
N VAL A 202 -9.84 3.14 19.48
CA VAL A 202 -11.30 3.01 19.29
C VAL A 202 -11.79 3.93 18.17
N ALA A 203 -11.35 5.18 18.13
CA ALA A 203 -11.70 6.13 17.06
C ALA A 203 -11.27 5.61 15.68
N THR A 204 -10.05 5.07 15.56
CA THR A 204 -9.55 4.43 14.34
C THR A 204 -10.44 3.25 13.94
N CYS A 205 -10.78 2.36 14.89
CA CYS A 205 -11.65 1.22 14.59
C CYS A 205 -13.05 1.66 14.14
N ILE A 206 -13.66 2.66 14.79
CA ILE A 206 -14.98 3.18 14.39
C ILE A 206 -14.92 3.77 12.98
N GLY A 207 -13.86 4.52 12.64
CA GLY A 207 -13.63 5.01 11.28
C GLY A 207 -13.58 3.88 10.25
N GLN A 208 -12.84 2.81 10.56
CA GLN A 208 -12.72 1.62 9.70
C GLN A 208 -14.03 0.84 9.57
N PHE A 209 -14.78 0.66 10.68
CA PHE A 209 -16.12 0.03 10.64
C PHE A 209 -17.09 0.83 9.79
N THR A 210 -17.09 2.16 9.92
CA THR A 210 -17.94 3.03 9.12
C THR A 210 -17.56 2.95 7.65
N ALA A 211 -16.26 3.01 7.34
CA ALA A 211 -15.77 2.81 5.99
C ALA A 211 -16.18 1.44 5.41
N ALA A 212 -16.05 0.36 6.20
CA ALA A 212 -16.47 -0.98 5.80
C ALA A 212 -17.98 -1.05 5.51
N ALA A 213 -18.80 -0.43 6.34
CA ALA A 213 -20.27 -0.37 6.16
C ALA A 213 -20.65 0.39 4.88
N PHE A 214 -20.05 1.55 4.63
CA PHE A 214 -20.25 2.29 3.38
C PHE A 214 -19.70 1.54 2.17
N GLY A 215 -18.55 0.88 2.31
CA GLY A 215 -17.98 0.03 1.26
C GLY A 215 -18.92 -1.11 0.88
N LEU A 216 -19.52 -1.79 1.85
CA LEU A 216 -20.54 -2.82 1.64
C LEU A 216 -21.80 -2.22 0.97
N PHE A 217 -22.30 -1.10 1.48
CA PHE A 217 -23.45 -0.40 0.89
C PHE A 217 -23.21 -0.04 -0.57
N PHE A 218 -22.06 0.52 -0.90
CA PHE A 218 -21.74 0.88 -2.29
C PHE A 218 -21.60 -0.35 -3.18
N ASN A 219 -21.01 -1.44 -2.68
CA ASN A 219 -20.95 -2.70 -3.42
C ASN A 219 -22.35 -3.27 -3.68
N MET A 220 -23.24 -3.25 -2.70
CA MET A 220 -24.60 -3.78 -2.86
C MET A 220 -25.46 -2.92 -3.79
N LYS A 221 -25.37 -1.58 -3.68
CA LYS A 221 -26.24 -0.65 -4.40
C LYS A 221 -25.75 -0.34 -5.81
N PHE A 222 -24.46 -0.13 -6.01
CA PHE A 222 -23.90 0.39 -7.25
C PHE A 222 -23.04 -0.60 -8.03
N ASN A 223 -22.62 -1.70 -7.41
CA ASN A 223 -21.76 -2.69 -8.05
C ASN A 223 -22.58 -3.88 -8.57
N LYS A 224 -23.30 -3.66 -9.67
CA LYS A 224 -24.17 -4.68 -10.29
C LYS A 224 -23.40 -5.83 -10.99
N GLU A 225 -22.10 -5.73 -11.08
CA GLU A 225 -21.25 -6.69 -11.79
C GLU A 225 -20.91 -7.92 -10.95
N ILE A 226 -21.09 -7.82 -9.64
CA ILE A 226 -20.88 -8.90 -8.68
C ILE A 226 -22.08 -9.04 -7.75
N THR A 227 -22.31 -10.27 -7.29
CA THR A 227 -23.32 -10.57 -6.28
C THR A 227 -22.64 -11.09 -5.02
N ILE A 228 -22.80 -10.35 -3.93
CA ILE A 228 -22.32 -10.73 -2.61
C ILE A 228 -23.39 -11.64 -1.96
N ASN A 229 -23.06 -12.91 -1.71
CA ASN A 229 -23.94 -13.84 -1.05
C ASN A 229 -23.17 -14.68 -0.03
N LEU A 230 -23.14 -14.18 1.19
CA LEU A 230 -22.40 -14.80 2.30
C LEU A 230 -23.10 -16.03 2.90
N VAL A 231 -24.43 -16.08 2.81
CA VAL A 231 -25.24 -17.12 3.49
C VAL A 231 -25.15 -18.47 2.79
N LYS A 232 -25.13 -18.47 1.45
CA LYS A 232 -25.09 -19.70 0.65
C LYS A 232 -23.69 -20.03 0.12
N TYR A 233 -22.70 -19.22 0.50
CA TYR A 233 -21.37 -19.34 -0.04
C TYR A 233 -20.53 -20.38 0.71
N ARG A 234 -19.83 -21.24 -0.04
CA ARG A 234 -18.83 -22.17 0.50
C ARG A 234 -17.44 -21.81 -0.03
N PRO A 235 -16.43 -21.69 0.85
CA PRO A 235 -15.06 -21.40 0.43
C PRO A 235 -14.55 -22.44 -0.58
N GLN A 236 -13.88 -21.96 -1.63
CA GLN A 236 -13.36 -22.80 -2.69
C GLN A 236 -11.83 -22.72 -2.73
N ALA A 237 -11.16 -23.78 -2.29
CA ALA A 237 -9.69 -23.84 -2.23
C ALA A 237 -9.02 -23.50 -3.57
N LYS A 238 -9.61 -23.91 -4.71
CA LYS A 238 -9.10 -23.58 -6.05
C LYS A 238 -9.11 -22.07 -6.34
N ILE A 239 -10.12 -21.35 -5.87
CA ILE A 239 -10.22 -19.90 -6.04
C ILE A 239 -9.26 -19.18 -5.09
N ILE A 240 -9.22 -19.62 -3.83
CA ILE A 240 -8.28 -19.11 -2.83
C ILE A 240 -6.83 -19.24 -3.33
N LYS A 241 -6.47 -20.40 -3.89
CA LYS A 241 -5.14 -20.60 -4.47
C LYS A 241 -4.85 -19.61 -5.62
N LYS A 242 -5.84 -19.31 -6.48
CA LYS A 242 -5.69 -18.30 -7.55
C LYS A 242 -5.53 -16.90 -7.00
N ILE A 243 -6.26 -16.52 -5.96
CA ILE A 243 -6.12 -15.21 -5.28
C ILE A 243 -4.71 -15.10 -4.68
N TYR A 244 -4.25 -16.10 -3.94
CA TYR A 244 -2.94 -16.07 -3.30
C TYR A 244 -1.77 -16.28 -4.26
N ALA A 245 -1.98 -16.76 -5.49
CA ALA A 245 -0.93 -16.78 -6.51
C ALA A 245 -0.38 -15.36 -6.82
N VAL A 246 -1.19 -14.32 -6.62
CA VAL A 246 -0.78 -12.91 -6.71
C VAL A 246 -0.74 -12.25 -5.34
N GLY A 247 -1.67 -12.59 -4.46
CA GLY A 247 -1.83 -11.99 -3.14
C GLY A 247 -0.64 -12.27 -2.22
N LEU A 248 -0.20 -13.52 -2.11
CA LEU A 248 0.92 -13.88 -1.23
C LEU A 248 2.25 -13.23 -1.66
N PRO A 249 2.65 -13.25 -2.94
CA PRO A 249 3.78 -12.45 -3.40
C PRO A 249 3.66 -10.97 -3.06
N SER A 250 2.46 -10.39 -3.16
CA SER A 250 2.23 -8.97 -2.84
C SER A 250 2.38 -8.68 -1.34
N ILE A 251 1.95 -9.59 -0.46
CA ILE A 251 2.18 -9.51 1.00
C ILE A 251 3.68 -9.53 1.29
N ILE A 252 4.42 -10.48 0.71
CA ILE A 252 5.86 -10.61 0.90
C ILE A 252 6.59 -9.34 0.42
N MET A 253 6.21 -8.77 -0.73
CA MET A 253 6.82 -7.54 -1.24
C MET A 253 6.72 -6.38 -0.26
N GLN A 254 5.60 -6.21 0.44
CA GLN A 254 5.45 -5.16 1.46
C GLN A 254 6.33 -5.44 2.68
N SER A 255 6.46 -6.69 3.08
CA SER A 255 7.33 -7.11 4.19
C SER A 255 8.82 -6.91 3.87
N ILE A 256 9.21 -7.12 2.61
CA ILE A 256 10.59 -6.89 2.13
C ILE A 256 11.03 -5.44 2.36
N SER A 257 10.14 -4.47 2.12
CA SER A 257 10.45 -3.04 2.34
C SER A 257 10.80 -2.73 3.80
N SER A 258 10.16 -3.40 4.75
CA SER A 258 10.47 -3.25 6.19
C SER A 258 11.86 -3.81 6.52
N ILE A 259 12.21 -4.98 5.95
CA ILE A 259 13.54 -5.59 6.13
C ILE A 259 14.63 -4.68 5.54
N MET A 260 14.38 -4.14 4.36
CA MET A 260 15.29 -3.20 3.70
C MET A 260 15.53 -1.95 4.55
N THR A 261 14.46 -1.35 5.06
CA THR A 261 14.55 -0.16 5.91
C THR A 261 15.35 -0.44 7.19
N TYR A 262 15.10 -1.59 7.82
CA TYR A 262 15.87 -2.01 9.00
C TYR A 262 17.36 -2.19 8.68
N GLY A 263 17.70 -2.87 7.59
CA GLY A 263 19.07 -3.08 7.15
C GLY A 263 19.80 -1.77 6.84
N MET A 264 19.15 -0.86 6.11
CA MET A 264 19.70 0.47 5.81
C MET A 264 19.95 1.29 7.08
N ASN A 265 18.97 1.34 7.99
CA ASN A 265 19.16 2.04 9.27
C ASN A 265 20.34 1.50 10.05
N LYS A 266 20.53 0.17 10.10
CA LYS A 266 21.67 -0.44 10.80
C LYS A 266 23.00 -0.04 10.18
N ILE A 267 23.09 0.05 8.85
CA ILE A 267 24.29 0.53 8.16
C ILE A 267 24.53 2.01 8.47
N LEU A 268 23.51 2.85 8.39
CA LEU A 268 23.63 4.30 8.57
C LEU A 268 23.94 4.72 10.01
N ILE A 269 23.38 4.03 11.02
CA ILE A 269 23.70 4.25 12.44
C ILE A 269 25.20 3.99 12.70
N GLY A 270 25.81 3.07 11.96
CA GLY A 270 27.26 2.83 12.02
C GLY A 270 28.13 4.04 11.66
N PHE A 271 27.56 5.03 10.93
CA PHE A 271 28.22 6.31 10.61
C PHE A 271 27.80 7.42 11.58
N SER A 272 26.51 7.65 11.72
CA SER A 272 25.97 8.61 12.71
C SER A 272 24.46 8.43 12.89
N ASN A 273 23.94 8.82 14.06
CA ASN A 273 22.49 8.88 14.31
C ASN A 273 21.82 9.90 13.38
N THR A 274 22.52 10.98 13.01
CA THR A 274 22.02 12.00 12.07
C THR A 274 21.80 11.40 10.68
N ALA A 275 22.65 10.49 10.20
CA ALA A 275 22.47 9.84 8.91
C ALA A 275 21.19 8.97 8.89
N ALA A 276 20.92 8.25 9.96
CA ALA A 276 19.67 7.50 10.10
C ALA A 276 18.44 8.42 10.19
N ALA A 277 18.55 9.55 10.87
CA ALA A 277 17.50 10.57 10.92
C ALA A 277 17.20 11.16 9.54
N VAL A 278 18.22 11.49 8.75
CA VAL A 278 18.09 11.93 7.36
C VAL A 278 17.34 10.90 6.53
N PHE A 279 17.67 9.63 6.67
CA PHE A 279 16.99 8.54 5.97
C PHE A 279 15.51 8.42 6.36
N GLY A 280 15.18 8.61 7.65
CA GLY A 280 13.79 8.66 8.12
C GLY A 280 12.99 9.82 7.50
N VAL A 281 13.59 11.01 7.42
CA VAL A 281 12.95 12.18 6.76
C VAL A 281 12.81 11.93 5.26
N TYR A 282 13.84 11.37 4.61
CA TYR A 282 13.75 10.98 3.21
C TYR A 282 12.54 10.07 2.94
N PHE A 283 12.30 9.04 3.76
CA PHE A 283 11.14 8.16 3.60
C PHE A 283 9.80 8.90 3.69
N LYS A 284 9.68 9.85 4.61
CA LYS A 284 8.46 10.67 4.72
C LYS A 284 8.27 11.54 3.47
N LEU A 285 9.31 12.20 3.00
CA LEU A 285 9.28 13.02 1.79
C LEU A 285 8.99 12.17 0.54
N GLN A 286 9.66 11.03 0.40
CA GLN A 286 9.43 10.08 -0.68
C GLN A 286 7.97 9.63 -0.74
N SER A 287 7.34 9.37 0.40
CA SER A 287 5.96 8.90 0.46
C SER A 287 5.00 9.85 -0.27
N PHE A 288 5.18 11.17 -0.17
CA PHE A 288 4.35 12.14 -0.89
C PHE A 288 4.48 12.05 -2.40
N VAL A 289 5.66 11.69 -2.91
CA VAL A 289 5.90 11.52 -4.35
C VAL A 289 5.39 10.17 -4.83
N PHE A 290 5.57 9.10 -4.04
CA PHE A 290 5.24 7.73 -4.42
C PHE A 290 3.77 7.38 -4.23
N MET A 291 3.05 7.98 -3.26
CA MET A 291 1.62 7.70 -3.04
C MET A 291 0.74 7.91 -4.28
N PRO A 292 0.87 9.01 -5.05
CA PRO A 292 0.15 9.14 -6.30
C PRO A 292 0.46 8.01 -7.29
N VAL A 293 1.71 7.58 -7.38
CA VAL A 293 2.09 6.47 -8.26
C VAL A 293 1.52 5.13 -7.80
N PHE A 294 1.44 4.89 -6.49
CA PHE A 294 0.73 3.71 -5.96
C PHE A 294 -0.78 3.78 -6.21
N GLY A 295 -1.37 4.98 -6.18
CA GLY A 295 -2.76 5.20 -6.60
C GLY A 295 -2.96 4.87 -8.08
N LEU A 296 -2.06 5.32 -8.94
CA LEU A 296 -2.03 4.99 -10.37
C LEU A 296 -1.92 3.47 -10.59
N ASN A 297 -1.01 2.82 -9.86
CA ASN A 297 -0.83 1.38 -9.87
C ASN A 297 -2.14 0.62 -9.54
N ASN A 298 -2.80 0.99 -8.45
CA ASN A 298 -4.07 0.38 -8.05
C ASN A 298 -5.20 0.59 -9.07
N GLY A 299 -5.15 1.69 -9.85
CA GLY A 299 -6.06 1.93 -10.97
C GLY A 299 -5.71 1.13 -12.23
N LEU A 300 -4.41 0.87 -12.48
CA LEU A 300 -3.92 0.14 -13.63
C LEU A 300 -4.24 -1.36 -13.56
N ILE A 301 -4.07 -1.98 -12.39
CA ILE A 301 -4.26 -3.43 -12.19
C ILE A 301 -5.61 -3.92 -12.75
N PRO A 302 -6.76 -3.35 -12.38
CA PRO A 302 -8.05 -3.82 -12.88
C PRO A 302 -8.21 -3.59 -14.40
N ILE A 303 -7.67 -2.50 -14.95
CA ILE A 303 -7.75 -2.22 -16.39
C ILE A 303 -6.97 -3.26 -17.18
N VAL A 304 -5.73 -3.54 -16.79
CA VAL A 304 -4.88 -4.54 -17.46
C VAL A 304 -5.47 -5.93 -17.31
N ALA A 305 -5.88 -6.33 -16.09
CA ALA A 305 -6.45 -7.65 -15.82
C ALA A 305 -7.76 -7.90 -16.58
N TYR A 306 -8.65 -6.89 -16.64
CA TYR A 306 -9.89 -6.98 -17.43
C TYR A 306 -9.60 -7.17 -18.92
N ASN A 307 -8.76 -6.32 -19.50
CA ASN A 307 -8.43 -6.39 -20.93
C ASN A 307 -7.61 -7.64 -21.27
N TYR A 308 -6.84 -8.17 -20.32
CA TYR A 308 -6.19 -9.47 -20.43
C TYR A 308 -7.22 -10.60 -20.52
N GLY A 309 -8.23 -10.63 -19.65
CA GLY A 309 -9.34 -11.57 -19.73
C GLY A 309 -10.15 -11.44 -21.04
N ALA A 310 -10.38 -10.21 -21.49
CA ALA A 310 -11.08 -9.89 -22.74
C ALA A 310 -10.22 -10.09 -24.01
N ARG A 311 -8.94 -10.48 -23.89
CA ARG A 311 -7.97 -10.65 -24.97
C ARG A 311 -7.77 -9.43 -25.87
N LYS A 312 -7.91 -8.22 -25.31
CA LYS A 312 -7.77 -6.94 -26.03
C LYS A 312 -6.32 -6.43 -25.97
N LYS A 313 -5.41 -6.97 -26.80
CA LYS A 313 -3.97 -6.67 -26.80
C LYS A 313 -3.64 -5.16 -26.88
N LYS A 314 -4.24 -4.43 -27.81
CA LYS A 314 -3.99 -2.98 -27.98
C LYS A 314 -4.36 -2.19 -26.71
N ARG A 315 -5.38 -2.63 -25.99
CA ARG A 315 -5.80 -1.96 -24.74
C ARG A 315 -4.88 -2.27 -23.58
N ILE A 316 -4.33 -3.49 -23.49
CA ILE A 316 -3.31 -3.85 -22.48
C ILE A 316 -2.06 -3.01 -22.66
N THR A 317 -1.49 -3.02 -23.88
CA THR A 317 -0.25 -2.26 -24.19
C THR A 317 -0.46 -0.77 -24.05
N GLY A 318 -1.61 -0.26 -24.47
CA GLY A 318 -1.99 1.15 -24.29
C GLY A 318 -2.09 1.55 -22.83
N ALA A 319 -2.72 0.72 -21.97
CA ALA A 319 -2.84 1.00 -20.54
C ALA A 319 -1.47 1.06 -19.86
N ILE A 320 -0.59 0.12 -20.16
CA ILE A 320 0.78 0.10 -19.62
C ILE A 320 1.55 1.33 -20.09
N LYS A 321 1.44 1.68 -21.39
CA LYS A 321 2.13 2.87 -21.95
C LYS A 321 1.68 4.17 -21.29
N TYR A 322 0.36 4.40 -21.17
CA TYR A 322 -0.14 5.61 -20.50
C TYR A 322 0.20 5.65 -19.01
N ALA A 323 0.15 4.50 -18.34
CA ALA A 323 0.57 4.41 -16.95
C ALA A 323 2.06 4.75 -16.76
N MET A 324 2.93 4.29 -17.66
CA MET A 324 4.35 4.64 -17.65
C MET A 324 4.53 6.16 -17.83
N ILE A 325 3.84 6.76 -18.79
CA ILE A 325 3.92 8.21 -19.02
C ILE A 325 3.50 8.98 -17.77
N TYR A 326 2.35 8.64 -17.17
CA TYR A 326 1.85 9.34 -15.98
C TYR A 326 2.76 9.12 -14.77
N SER A 327 3.20 7.88 -14.52
CA SER A 327 4.10 7.56 -13.42
C SER A 327 5.42 8.31 -13.52
N VAL A 328 6.05 8.25 -14.69
CA VAL A 328 7.32 8.90 -14.93
C VAL A 328 7.20 10.43 -14.83
N SER A 329 6.09 11.01 -15.32
CA SER A 329 5.84 12.44 -15.18
C SER A 329 5.75 12.87 -13.70
N ILE A 330 5.03 12.10 -12.88
CA ILE A 330 4.94 12.35 -11.42
C ILE A 330 6.33 12.23 -10.78
N MET A 331 7.09 11.20 -11.14
CA MET A 331 8.42 10.96 -10.59
C MET A 331 9.44 12.03 -11.00
N ILE A 332 9.35 12.55 -12.24
CA ILE A 332 10.17 13.68 -12.68
C ILE A 332 9.87 14.92 -11.85
N VAL A 333 8.60 15.24 -11.62
CA VAL A 333 8.21 16.37 -10.76
C VAL A 333 8.77 16.18 -9.36
N GLY A 334 8.64 14.98 -8.77
CA GLY A 334 9.21 14.66 -7.46
C GLY A 334 10.75 14.82 -7.45
N THR A 335 11.43 14.35 -8.49
CA THR A 335 12.88 14.52 -8.63
C THR A 335 13.25 16.00 -8.67
N ILE A 336 12.59 16.81 -9.51
CA ILE A 336 12.86 18.26 -9.63
C ILE A 336 12.69 18.95 -8.26
N ILE A 337 11.62 18.63 -7.52
CA ILE A 337 11.39 19.19 -6.18
C ILE A 337 12.54 18.83 -5.24
N MET A 338 12.96 17.56 -5.21
CA MET A 338 14.06 17.10 -4.36
C MET A 338 15.43 17.67 -4.77
N GLN A 339 15.63 18.00 -6.05
CA GLN A 339 16.88 18.58 -6.56
C GLN A 339 16.97 20.06 -6.26
N ILE A 340 15.85 20.80 -6.41
CA ILE A 340 15.85 22.29 -6.28
C ILE A 340 15.68 22.70 -4.83
N PHE A 341 14.81 22.04 -4.06
CA PHE A 341 14.39 22.46 -2.72
C PHE A 341 14.80 21.51 -1.58
N PRO A 342 15.93 20.76 -1.63
CA PRO A 342 16.24 19.77 -0.61
C PRO A 342 16.39 20.39 0.79
N ALA A 343 17.05 21.55 0.90
CA ALA A 343 17.24 22.23 2.17
C ALA A 343 15.91 22.74 2.78
N GLN A 344 15.01 23.26 1.95
CA GLN A 344 13.70 23.73 2.40
C GLN A 344 12.84 22.56 2.89
N LEU A 345 12.86 21.44 2.18
CA LEU A 345 12.15 20.23 2.57
C LEU A 345 12.65 19.66 3.91
N LEU A 346 13.97 19.67 4.13
CA LEU A 346 14.55 19.22 5.41
C LEU A 346 14.21 20.18 6.55
N LYS A 347 14.18 21.48 6.31
CA LYS A 347 13.78 22.48 7.30
C LYS A 347 12.33 22.32 7.78
N LEU A 348 11.44 21.73 7.00
CA LEU A 348 10.09 21.38 7.46
C LEU A 348 10.09 20.35 8.60
N PHE A 349 11.21 19.67 8.83
CA PHE A 349 11.40 18.70 9.89
C PHE A 349 12.41 19.17 10.96
N ASP A 350 12.55 20.49 11.13
CA ASP A 350 13.45 21.11 12.10
C ASP A 350 14.90 20.61 12.02
N ALA A 351 15.39 20.41 10.77
CA ALA A 351 16.71 19.85 10.52
C ALA A 351 17.83 20.76 11.06
N SER A 352 18.72 20.19 11.87
CA SER A 352 19.96 20.85 12.33
C SER A 352 20.93 21.08 11.14
N ASP A 353 21.92 21.97 11.34
CA ASP A 353 22.93 22.25 10.31
C ASP A 353 23.66 20.98 9.84
N ASN A 354 23.97 20.07 10.77
CA ASN A 354 24.57 18.78 10.44
C ASN A 354 23.61 17.91 9.61
N MET A 355 22.33 17.89 9.97
CA MET A 355 21.31 17.17 9.22
C MET A 355 21.08 17.78 7.83
N LEU A 356 21.19 19.09 7.67
CA LEU A 356 21.11 19.78 6.38
C LEU A 356 22.30 19.40 5.49
N SER A 357 23.53 19.40 6.04
CA SER A 357 24.73 19.06 5.27
C SER A 357 24.69 17.65 4.67
N ILE A 358 24.26 16.66 5.47
CA ILE A 358 24.11 15.26 5.04
C ILE A 358 22.87 15.11 4.15
N GLY A 359 21.76 15.69 4.56
CA GLY A 359 20.46 15.45 3.94
C GLY A 359 20.30 16.06 2.56
N VAL A 360 20.89 17.23 2.30
CA VAL A 360 20.87 17.85 0.96
C VAL A 360 21.54 16.92 -0.06
N THR A 361 22.72 16.41 0.27
CA THR A 361 23.45 15.46 -0.59
C THR A 361 22.67 14.17 -0.76
N ALA A 362 22.15 13.60 0.33
CA ALA A 362 21.34 12.39 0.33
C ALA A 362 20.11 12.52 -0.58
N LEU A 363 19.30 13.57 -0.40
CA LEU A 363 18.08 13.79 -1.17
C LEU A 363 18.39 13.95 -2.67
N ARG A 364 19.45 14.67 -3.02
CA ARG A 364 19.87 14.84 -4.41
C ARG A 364 20.31 13.53 -5.04
N ILE A 365 21.15 12.75 -4.39
CA ILE A 365 21.62 11.47 -4.93
C ILE A 365 20.47 10.49 -5.05
N ILE A 366 19.71 10.28 -3.96
CA ILE A 366 18.67 9.27 -3.94
C ILE A 366 17.57 9.61 -4.96
N SER A 367 17.12 10.86 -5.06
CA SER A 367 16.02 11.24 -5.97
C SER A 367 16.31 10.95 -7.45
N THR A 368 17.56 10.75 -7.84
CA THR A 368 17.92 10.39 -9.23
C THR A 368 17.31 9.06 -9.68
N HIS A 369 17.02 8.15 -8.74
CA HIS A 369 16.40 6.86 -9.08
C HIS A 369 14.88 6.95 -9.31
N PHE A 370 14.20 8.04 -8.90
CA PHE A 370 12.75 8.16 -8.99
C PHE A 370 12.22 7.96 -10.40
N PHE A 371 12.90 8.53 -11.39
CA PHE A 371 12.55 8.34 -12.79
C PHE A 371 12.45 6.85 -13.16
N PHE A 372 13.42 6.08 -12.77
CA PHE A 372 13.49 4.65 -13.04
C PHE A 372 12.49 3.87 -12.20
N ALA A 373 12.28 4.26 -10.93
CA ALA A 373 11.29 3.65 -10.05
C ALA A 373 9.87 3.79 -10.60
N GLY A 374 9.57 4.89 -11.31
CA GLY A 374 8.30 5.07 -11.99
C GLY A 374 8.02 4.00 -13.05
N PHE A 375 9.02 3.60 -13.83
CA PHE A 375 8.90 2.48 -14.77
C PHE A 375 8.72 1.16 -14.05
N ASP A 376 9.54 0.90 -13.03
CA ASP A 376 9.58 -0.37 -12.33
C ASP A 376 8.25 -0.68 -11.63
N ILE A 377 7.66 0.30 -10.94
CA ILE A 377 6.36 0.17 -10.28
C ILE A 377 5.27 -0.24 -11.28
N ILE A 378 5.23 0.37 -12.46
CA ILE A 378 4.21 0.05 -13.48
C ILE A 378 4.43 -1.34 -14.07
N ILE A 379 5.68 -1.77 -14.26
CA ILE A 379 5.97 -3.12 -14.74
C ILE A 379 5.57 -4.17 -13.70
N ILE A 380 5.92 -3.96 -12.43
CA ILE A 380 5.53 -4.83 -11.30
C ILE A 380 4.00 -4.98 -11.26
N SER A 381 3.28 -3.87 -11.37
CA SER A 381 1.81 -3.85 -11.35
C SER A 381 1.20 -4.58 -12.54
N SER A 382 1.82 -4.42 -13.72
CA SER A 382 1.40 -5.12 -14.93
C SER A 382 1.58 -6.63 -14.79
N LEU A 383 2.69 -7.08 -14.19
CA LEU A 383 2.91 -8.50 -13.88
C LEU A 383 1.87 -9.04 -12.89
N GLN A 384 1.50 -8.27 -11.87
CA GLN A 384 0.43 -8.64 -10.92
C GLN A 384 -0.92 -8.77 -11.64
N ALA A 385 -1.26 -7.81 -12.50
CA ALA A 385 -2.50 -7.80 -13.28
C ALA A 385 -2.61 -9.00 -14.25
N LEU A 386 -1.48 -9.46 -14.80
CA LEU A 386 -1.38 -10.65 -15.63
C LEU A 386 -1.40 -11.97 -14.81
N GLY A 387 -1.47 -11.90 -13.48
CA GLY A 387 -1.45 -13.06 -12.60
C GLY A 387 -0.04 -13.62 -12.31
N ARG A 388 1.03 -12.88 -12.68
CA ARG A 388 2.42 -13.27 -12.47
C ARG A 388 3.01 -12.67 -11.19
N GLY A 389 2.32 -12.87 -10.05
CA GLY A 389 2.72 -12.33 -8.76
C GLY A 389 4.13 -12.73 -8.32
N LEU A 390 4.54 -13.97 -8.59
CA LEU A 390 5.89 -14.43 -8.27
C LEU A 390 6.97 -13.63 -9.02
N SER A 391 6.75 -13.32 -10.30
CA SER A 391 7.71 -12.51 -11.09
C SER A 391 7.82 -11.10 -10.52
N SER A 392 6.70 -10.48 -10.12
CA SER A 392 6.70 -9.15 -9.48
C SER A 392 7.44 -9.17 -8.14
N MET A 393 7.24 -10.22 -7.33
CA MET A 393 7.95 -10.40 -6.06
C MET A 393 9.46 -10.55 -6.27
N LEU A 394 9.89 -11.34 -7.26
CA LEU A 394 11.31 -11.54 -7.55
C LEU A 394 11.99 -10.23 -7.97
N VAL A 395 11.33 -9.37 -8.73
CA VAL A 395 11.86 -8.04 -9.07
C VAL A 395 12.09 -7.22 -7.79
N SER A 396 11.07 -7.13 -6.92
CA SER A 396 11.18 -6.37 -5.66
C SER A 396 12.22 -6.96 -4.70
N PHE A 397 12.30 -8.29 -4.63
CA PHE A 397 13.30 -9.00 -3.83
C PHE A 397 14.72 -8.69 -4.32
N THR A 398 14.95 -8.80 -5.63
CA THR A 398 16.23 -8.48 -6.26
C THR A 398 16.64 -7.05 -5.97
N ARG A 399 15.73 -6.09 -6.17
CA ARG A 399 16.00 -4.67 -5.92
C ARG A 399 16.42 -4.40 -4.48
N GLN A 400 15.62 -4.84 -3.51
CA GLN A 400 15.74 -4.37 -2.14
C GLN A 400 16.70 -5.20 -1.29
N LEU A 401 16.72 -6.52 -1.44
CA LEU A 401 17.52 -7.41 -0.60
C LEU A 401 18.79 -7.93 -1.29
N VAL A 402 18.72 -8.23 -2.59
CA VAL A 402 19.86 -8.80 -3.32
C VAL A 402 20.83 -7.73 -3.79
N VAL A 403 20.33 -6.53 -4.15
CA VAL A 403 21.18 -5.47 -4.69
C VAL A 403 21.33 -4.33 -3.68
N LEU A 404 20.24 -3.68 -3.26
CA LEU A 404 20.35 -2.44 -2.47
C LEU A 404 21.10 -2.65 -1.16
N LEU A 405 20.74 -3.63 -0.33
CA LEU A 405 21.41 -3.84 0.94
C LEU A 405 22.88 -4.29 0.81
N PRO A 406 23.25 -5.27 -0.04
CA PRO A 406 24.65 -5.61 -0.26
C PRO A 406 25.46 -4.46 -0.84
N VAL A 407 24.94 -3.71 -1.81
CA VAL A 407 25.63 -2.55 -2.39
C VAL A 407 25.81 -1.45 -1.33
N ALA A 408 24.79 -1.14 -0.55
CA ALA A 408 24.89 -0.18 0.55
C ALA A 408 25.96 -0.59 1.58
N TYR A 409 26.00 -1.89 1.92
CA TYR A 409 27.03 -2.44 2.81
C TYR A 409 28.43 -2.32 2.21
N LEU A 410 28.63 -2.71 0.94
CA LEU A 410 29.93 -2.58 0.27
C LEU A 410 30.36 -1.12 0.17
N LEU A 411 29.47 -0.20 -0.15
CA LEU A 411 29.76 1.23 -0.21
C LEU A 411 30.07 1.81 1.18
N SER A 412 29.48 1.24 2.25
CA SER A 412 29.79 1.65 3.62
C SER A 412 31.25 1.36 4.01
N LEU A 413 31.86 0.32 3.44
CA LEU A 413 33.27 -0.04 3.69
C LEU A 413 34.25 1.01 3.14
N THR A 414 33.79 1.89 2.27
CA THR A 414 34.62 3.02 1.79
C THR A 414 34.84 4.11 2.83
N GLY A 415 34.10 4.06 3.96
CA GLY A 415 34.12 5.08 5.00
C GLY A 415 33.45 6.40 4.62
N LYS A 416 32.86 6.51 3.43
CA LYS A 416 32.19 7.73 2.94
C LYS A 416 30.67 7.56 3.00
N LEU A 417 30.01 8.36 3.85
CA LEU A 417 28.54 8.33 3.99
C LEU A 417 27.83 8.62 2.65
N ASP A 418 28.31 9.59 1.89
CA ASP A 418 27.68 9.98 0.61
C ASP A 418 27.70 8.85 -0.42
N ALA A 419 28.67 7.95 -0.35
CA ALA A 419 28.73 6.80 -1.23
C ALA A 419 27.53 5.87 -1.03
N ILE A 420 27.05 5.71 0.20
CA ILE A 420 25.96 4.78 0.54
C ILE A 420 24.66 5.16 -0.19
N TRP A 421 24.41 6.44 -0.37
CA TRP A 421 23.20 6.92 -1.05
C TRP A 421 23.11 6.47 -2.51
N TRP A 422 24.26 6.19 -3.16
CA TRP A 422 24.30 5.63 -4.52
C TRP A 422 23.78 4.20 -4.62
N ALA A 423 23.63 3.50 -3.50
CA ALA A 423 23.03 2.17 -3.51
C ALA A 423 21.61 2.17 -4.10
N PHE A 424 20.83 3.25 -3.91
CA PHE A 424 19.48 3.38 -4.46
C PHE A 424 19.47 3.45 -6.00
N PRO A 425 20.18 4.39 -6.66
CA PRO A 425 20.26 4.41 -8.12
C PRO A 425 20.83 3.10 -8.71
N ILE A 426 21.85 2.52 -8.08
CA ILE A 426 22.45 1.26 -8.55
C ILE A 426 21.41 0.13 -8.47
N ALA A 427 20.72 -0.01 -7.34
CA ALA A 427 19.70 -1.06 -7.17
C ALA A 427 18.57 -0.92 -8.19
N GLU A 428 18.19 0.31 -8.55
CA GLU A 428 17.13 0.56 -9.51
C GLU A 428 17.50 0.14 -10.93
N ILE A 429 18.76 0.31 -11.33
CA ILE A 429 19.26 -0.16 -12.64
C ILE A 429 19.08 -1.68 -12.76
N PHE A 430 19.50 -2.44 -11.73
CA PHE A 430 19.30 -3.89 -11.72
C PHE A 430 17.81 -4.29 -11.66
N SER A 431 17.01 -3.52 -10.94
CA SER A 431 15.56 -3.73 -10.87
C SER A 431 14.91 -3.59 -12.25
N ILE A 432 15.24 -2.53 -13.00
CA ILE A 432 14.73 -2.33 -14.37
C ILE A 432 15.15 -3.47 -15.29
N MET A 433 16.39 -3.92 -15.23
CA MET A 433 16.83 -5.05 -16.03
C MET A 433 16.02 -6.31 -15.73
N ALA A 434 15.79 -6.62 -14.45
CA ALA A 434 14.97 -7.75 -14.03
C ALA A 434 13.49 -7.58 -14.44
N SER A 435 12.92 -6.39 -14.24
CA SER A 435 11.53 -6.10 -14.56
C SER A 435 11.25 -6.17 -16.06
N LEU A 436 12.13 -5.62 -16.89
CA LEU A 436 12.05 -5.73 -18.35
C LEU A 436 12.18 -7.16 -18.84
N PHE A 437 13.07 -7.96 -18.24
CA PHE A 437 13.19 -9.38 -18.55
C PHE A 437 11.87 -10.12 -18.29
N PHE A 438 11.27 -9.97 -17.10
CA PHE A 438 10.02 -10.62 -16.77
C PHE A 438 8.84 -10.08 -17.57
N LEU A 439 8.77 -8.77 -17.85
CA LEU A 439 7.74 -8.19 -18.69
C LEU A 439 7.83 -8.71 -20.14
N ARG A 440 9.04 -8.75 -20.72
CA ARG A 440 9.25 -9.30 -22.07
C ARG A 440 8.83 -10.78 -22.15
N ARG A 441 9.18 -11.55 -21.13
CA ARG A 441 8.77 -12.96 -21.04
C ARG A 441 7.23 -13.10 -20.94
N ALA A 442 6.58 -12.28 -20.09
CA ALA A 442 5.13 -12.24 -19.97
C ALA A 442 4.46 -11.80 -21.28
N TYR A 443 4.97 -10.74 -21.91
CA TYR A 443 4.47 -10.23 -23.17
C TYR A 443 4.54 -11.28 -24.28
N ASN A 444 5.67 -11.93 -24.46
CA ASN A 444 5.85 -12.94 -25.50
C ASN A 444 4.98 -14.19 -25.29
N ALA A 445 4.79 -14.61 -24.03
CA ALA A 445 4.02 -15.81 -23.71
C ALA A 445 2.51 -15.58 -23.75
N GLU A 446 2.03 -14.39 -23.36
CA GLU A 446 0.61 -14.20 -23.07
C GLU A 446 -0.07 -13.12 -23.91
N ILE A 447 0.64 -12.00 -24.19
CA ILE A 447 0.04 -10.84 -24.90
C ILE A 447 0.28 -10.94 -26.41
N LYS A 448 1.51 -11.28 -26.82
CA LYS A 448 1.87 -11.37 -28.24
C LYS A 448 1.00 -12.36 -29.04
N PRO A 449 0.62 -13.53 -28.50
CA PRO A 449 -0.24 -14.50 -29.21
C PRO A 449 -1.70 -14.06 -29.34
N MET A 450 -2.13 -12.98 -28.66
CA MET A 450 -3.50 -12.47 -28.78
C MET A 450 -3.71 -11.87 -30.17
N ALA A 451 -4.87 -12.13 -30.77
CA ALA A 451 -5.30 -11.42 -31.96
C ALA A 451 -5.48 -9.93 -31.67
N ASP A 452 -5.23 -9.07 -32.67
CA ASP A 452 -5.40 -7.61 -32.54
C ASP A 452 -6.86 -7.19 -32.49
#